data_470c2cf688e9c780d14211d611e781eb
#
_entry.id   470c2cf688e9c780d14211d611e781eb
#
_cell.length_a   1.000
_cell.length_b   1.000
_cell.length_c   1.000
_cell.angle_alpha   90.00
_cell.angle_beta   90.00
_cell.angle_gamma   90.00
#
_symmetry.space_group_name_H-M   'P 1'
#
loop_
_entity.id
_entity.type
_entity.pdbx_description
1 polymer ?
#
loop_
_entity_poly.entity_id
_entity_poly.type
_entity_poly.pdbx_seq_one_letter_code
_entity_poly.pdbx_strand_id
1 'polypeptide(L)'
;MAQAKEVRGPGPRMGGPRPKVENPGKLLKRIMDEVFRHYLPHCILVLVCIVVSALANVQASLFLKTLMDDYIVPMTQQQDPDFAPLAAALLRVGIIYVIGILAAWGNARIMVNVTQGTLRNLRTQLFTHMESLPIKYFDQHPHGDIMSVYTNDVDTLRQMLSQSIPQLVSSAITIVSVFFSMCMLSWQLTIVTMLMVSLMMFCSKKITQQSGKYFIQQQRDLGKLNGCIEEMMEGQKVVKVFTHEQKALAGFRQLNDQLKDSANKANSFANIMMPVNAQLGNISYAICALVGAAMAVTGMGGVTLGTVMAFLSLNKSFNMPISQVSMQANSIIMALAGAERIFKMMDEPSETDEGYVTLINAKYDKDDNLVEANERTGIWAWKHPHHDGTTTYHKLE
;
A
#
# COMPACT_ATOMS: atom_id res chain seq x y z
N MET A 1 -28.64 -33.75 8.78
CA MET A 1 -27.40 -33.12 8.38
C MET A 1 -27.69 -31.84 7.63
N ALA A 2 -27.70 -30.69 8.31
CA ALA A 2 -27.95 -29.38 7.71
C ALA A 2 -26.63 -28.86 7.16
N GLN A 3 -26.58 -28.65 5.82
CA GLN A 3 -25.45 -28.01 5.16
C GLN A 3 -25.40 -26.55 5.59
N ALA A 4 -24.31 -26.16 6.22
CA ALA A 4 -24.00 -24.77 6.52
C ALA A 4 -23.86 -23.98 5.21
N LYS A 5 -24.74 -22.99 5.01
CA LYS A 5 -24.60 -21.98 3.95
C LYS A 5 -23.33 -21.18 4.21
N GLU A 6 -22.31 -21.37 3.37
CA GLU A 6 -21.19 -20.44 3.27
C GLU A 6 -21.73 -19.06 2.87
N VAL A 7 -21.79 -18.15 3.81
CA VAL A 7 -21.99 -16.72 3.55
C VAL A 7 -20.66 -16.19 2.99
N ARG A 8 -20.52 -16.15 1.66
CA ARG A 8 -19.46 -15.43 0.99
C ARG A 8 -19.64 -13.94 1.30
N GLY A 9 -18.77 -13.42 2.15
CA GLY A 9 -18.68 -11.99 2.39
C GLY A 9 -18.42 -11.22 1.08
N PRO A 10 -18.83 -9.94 1.02
CA PRO A 10 -18.62 -9.11 -0.18
C PRO A 10 -17.13 -9.03 -0.48
N GLY A 11 -16.76 -9.48 -1.68
CA GLY A 11 -15.40 -9.40 -2.19
C GLY A 11 -14.86 -7.96 -2.16
N PRO A 12 -13.53 -7.77 -2.25
CA PRO A 12 -12.92 -6.44 -2.11
C PRO A 12 -13.56 -5.47 -3.12
N ARG A 13 -14.22 -4.43 -2.61
CA ARG A 13 -14.79 -3.33 -3.40
C ARG A 13 -13.66 -2.53 -4.04
N MET A 14 -13.15 -2.98 -5.18
CA MET A 14 -12.29 -2.16 -6.04
C MET A 14 -13.12 -1.01 -6.62
N GLY A 15 -12.84 0.23 -6.21
CA GLY A 15 -13.35 1.43 -6.88
C GLY A 15 -14.45 2.22 -6.18
N GLY A 16 -14.67 2.07 -4.88
CA GLY A 16 -15.49 2.99 -4.09
C GLY A 16 -14.87 4.41 -4.02
N PRO A 17 -15.65 5.46 -3.67
CA PRO A 17 -15.09 6.77 -3.38
C PRO A 17 -13.96 6.60 -2.37
N ARG A 18 -12.84 7.31 -2.60
CA ARG A 18 -11.66 7.21 -1.73
C ARG A 18 -12.11 7.40 -0.28
N PRO A 19 -11.81 6.47 0.63
CA PRO A 19 -12.18 6.62 2.03
C PRO A 19 -11.58 7.94 2.53
N LYS A 20 -12.41 8.80 3.10
CA LYS A 20 -11.94 10.03 3.75
C LYS A 20 -11.32 9.62 5.08
N VAL A 21 -10.00 9.60 5.12
CA VAL A 21 -9.23 9.41 6.35
C VAL A 21 -9.21 10.74 7.09
N GLU A 22 -9.68 10.81 8.33
CA GLU A 22 -9.81 12.06 9.07
C GLU A 22 -8.46 12.72 9.36
N ASN A 23 -7.42 11.96 9.71
CA ASN A 23 -6.09 12.49 10.04
C ASN A 23 -4.97 11.57 9.53
N PRO A 24 -4.67 11.58 8.20
CA PRO A 24 -3.71 10.64 7.60
C PRO A 24 -2.29 10.77 8.19
N GLY A 25 -1.86 11.98 8.53
CA GLY A 25 -0.53 12.21 9.12
C GLY A 25 -0.40 11.63 10.54
N LYS A 26 -1.45 11.75 11.37
CA LYS A 26 -1.46 11.22 12.74
C LYS A 26 -1.46 9.67 12.72
N LEU A 27 -2.24 9.08 11.82
CA LEU A 27 -2.28 7.63 11.64
C LEU A 27 -0.94 7.08 11.13
N LEU A 28 -0.37 7.70 10.11
CA LEU A 28 0.94 7.31 9.60
C LEU A 28 2.01 7.41 10.69
N LYS A 29 2.00 8.50 11.48
CA LYS A 29 2.92 8.65 12.60
C LYS A 29 2.76 7.51 13.60
N ARG A 30 1.52 7.17 14.00
CA ARG A 30 1.25 6.09 14.98
C ARG A 30 1.76 4.73 14.48
N ILE A 31 1.57 4.42 13.18
CA ILE A 31 2.09 3.21 12.56
C ILE A 31 3.63 3.22 12.58
N MET A 32 4.23 4.34 12.18
CA MET A 32 5.70 4.46 12.14
C MET A 32 6.33 4.41 13.53
N ASP A 33 5.69 4.99 14.54
CA ASP A 33 6.14 4.92 15.93
C ASP A 33 6.15 3.46 16.42
N GLU A 34 5.14 2.65 16.07
CA GLU A 34 5.10 1.22 16.40
C GLU A 34 6.24 0.44 15.69
N VAL A 35 6.50 0.73 14.42
CA VAL A 35 7.61 0.14 13.67
C VAL A 35 8.96 0.56 14.27
N PHE A 36 9.16 1.85 14.51
CA PHE A 36 10.45 2.36 15.01
C PHE A 36 10.75 1.94 16.43
N ARG A 37 9.73 1.80 17.28
CA ARG A 37 9.90 1.34 18.66
C ARG A 37 10.62 -0.02 18.74
N HIS A 38 10.37 -0.93 17.79
CA HIS A 38 10.89 -2.30 17.83
C HIS A 38 11.97 -2.56 16.78
N TYR A 39 11.98 -1.82 15.65
CA TYR A 39 12.79 -2.15 14.46
C TYR A 39 13.62 -0.98 13.93
N LEU A 40 13.88 0.06 14.74
CA LEU A 40 14.65 1.24 14.31
C LEU A 40 16.00 0.88 13.63
N PRO A 41 16.87 0.00 14.20
CA PRO A 41 18.15 -0.33 13.56
C PRO A 41 17.95 -1.03 12.21
N HIS A 42 16.91 -1.86 12.06
CA HIS A 42 16.58 -2.50 10.79
C HIS A 42 16.11 -1.48 9.75
N CYS A 43 15.32 -0.49 10.14
CA CYS A 43 14.87 0.59 9.25
C CYS A 43 16.03 1.47 8.78
N ILE A 44 17.00 1.76 9.64
CA ILE A 44 18.23 2.48 9.26
C ILE A 44 19.03 1.65 8.25
N LEU A 45 19.18 0.36 8.49
CA LEU A 45 19.89 -0.53 7.57
C LEU A 45 19.19 -0.64 6.22
N VAL A 46 17.86 -0.70 6.21
CA VAL A 46 17.04 -0.64 4.98
C VAL A 46 17.30 0.65 4.22
N LEU A 47 17.31 1.80 4.90
CA LEU A 47 17.59 3.08 4.27
C LEU A 47 19.00 3.10 3.64
N VAL A 48 20.00 2.60 4.34
CA VAL A 48 21.37 2.47 3.81
C VAL A 48 21.40 1.57 2.57
N CYS A 49 20.71 0.42 2.61
CA CYS A 49 20.61 -0.49 1.47
C CYS A 49 19.93 0.18 0.26
N ILE A 50 18.88 0.97 0.48
CA ILE A 50 18.19 1.72 -0.60
C ILE A 50 19.14 2.75 -1.21
N VAL A 51 19.87 3.52 -0.38
CA VAL A 51 20.82 4.52 -0.86
C VAL A 51 21.95 3.87 -1.68
N VAL A 52 22.53 2.78 -1.16
CA VAL A 52 23.61 2.04 -1.86
C VAL A 52 23.11 1.50 -3.20
N SER A 53 21.92 0.90 -3.24
CA SER A 53 21.34 0.38 -4.48
C SER A 53 21.03 1.50 -5.49
N ALA A 54 20.49 2.64 -5.05
CA ALA A 54 20.22 3.79 -5.90
C ALA A 54 21.52 4.39 -6.47
N LEU A 55 22.55 4.56 -5.66
CA LEU A 55 23.85 5.06 -6.10
C LEU A 55 24.55 4.09 -7.07
N ALA A 56 24.45 2.78 -6.84
CA ALA A 56 24.97 1.77 -7.76
C ALA A 56 24.29 1.88 -9.15
N ASN A 57 22.98 2.07 -9.21
CA ASN A 57 22.25 2.28 -10.47
C ASN A 57 22.65 3.56 -11.20
N VAL A 58 22.84 4.67 -10.46
CA VAL A 58 23.30 5.94 -11.02
C VAL A 58 24.74 5.79 -11.56
N GLN A 59 25.62 5.18 -10.78
CA GLN A 59 27.02 4.98 -11.18
C GLN A 59 27.14 4.11 -12.44
N ALA A 60 26.27 3.12 -12.58
CA ALA A 60 26.16 2.32 -13.80
C ALA A 60 25.81 3.15 -15.04
N SER A 61 24.87 4.10 -14.90
CA SER A 61 24.52 5.02 -15.98
C SER A 61 25.65 6.01 -16.30
N LEU A 62 26.34 6.52 -15.28
CA LEU A 62 27.48 7.42 -15.46
C LEU A 62 28.69 6.72 -16.08
N PHE A 63 28.87 5.43 -15.81
CA PHE A 63 29.94 4.64 -16.41
C PHE A 63 29.84 4.59 -17.94
N LEU A 64 28.65 4.72 -18.54
CA LEU A 64 28.52 4.81 -19.99
C LEU A 64 29.30 5.98 -20.60
N LYS A 65 29.41 7.09 -19.86
CA LYS A 65 30.27 8.22 -20.27
C LYS A 65 31.73 7.81 -20.28
N THR A 66 32.23 7.30 -19.15
CA THR A 66 33.63 6.82 -19.03
C THR A 66 33.94 5.74 -20.05
N LEU A 67 33.02 4.79 -20.26
CA LEU A 67 33.17 3.73 -21.24
C LEU A 67 33.38 4.27 -22.66
N MET A 68 32.60 5.25 -23.07
CA MET A 68 32.69 5.82 -24.42
C MET A 68 33.88 6.77 -24.55
N ASP A 69 34.00 7.73 -23.65
CA ASP A 69 34.95 8.81 -23.79
C ASP A 69 36.41 8.38 -23.48
N ASP A 70 36.59 7.52 -22.45
CA ASP A 70 37.92 7.16 -21.95
C ASP A 70 38.47 5.84 -22.55
N TYR A 71 37.58 4.96 -23.04
CA TYR A 71 37.97 3.64 -23.56
C TYR A 71 37.63 3.44 -25.03
N ILE A 72 36.33 3.51 -25.43
CA ILE A 72 35.93 3.11 -26.79
C ILE A 72 36.45 4.11 -27.83
N VAL A 73 36.23 5.41 -27.65
CA VAL A 73 36.65 6.43 -28.63
C VAL A 73 38.16 6.45 -28.80
N PRO A 74 39.02 6.43 -27.78
CA PRO A 74 40.47 6.32 -27.94
C PRO A 74 40.93 5.01 -28.61
N MET A 75 40.29 3.88 -28.29
CA MET A 75 40.65 2.58 -28.88
C MET A 75 40.31 2.52 -30.38
N THR A 76 39.30 3.19 -30.86
CA THR A 76 38.97 3.23 -32.30
C THR A 76 40.00 3.96 -33.13
N GLN A 77 40.86 4.79 -32.51
CA GLN A 77 41.92 5.55 -33.16
C GLN A 77 43.30 4.83 -33.14
N GLN A 78 43.40 3.70 -32.42
CA GLN A 78 44.60 2.88 -32.32
C GLN A 78 44.56 1.72 -33.30
N GLN A 79 45.70 1.40 -33.92
CA GLN A 79 45.79 0.25 -34.84
C GLN A 79 45.85 -1.09 -34.10
N ASP A 80 46.32 -1.13 -32.86
CA ASP A 80 46.38 -2.31 -31.99
C ASP A 80 45.89 -1.94 -30.58
N PRO A 81 44.58 -2.03 -30.32
CA PRO A 81 43.97 -1.59 -29.05
C PRO A 81 44.25 -2.59 -27.92
N ASP A 82 44.77 -2.10 -26.80
CA ASP A 82 44.89 -2.90 -25.56
C ASP A 82 43.54 -2.94 -24.82
N PHE A 83 42.95 -4.15 -24.68
CA PHE A 83 41.67 -4.38 -23.97
C PHE A 83 41.84 -4.57 -22.46
N ALA A 84 43.04 -4.67 -21.91
CA ALA A 84 43.25 -4.89 -20.47
C ALA A 84 42.68 -3.76 -19.59
N PRO A 85 42.87 -2.46 -19.91
CA PRO A 85 42.26 -1.37 -19.12
C PRO A 85 40.69 -1.41 -19.17
N LEU A 86 40.15 -1.73 -20.33
CA LEU A 86 38.68 -1.86 -20.47
C LEU A 86 38.13 -3.00 -19.61
N ALA A 87 38.81 -4.17 -19.64
CA ALA A 87 38.42 -5.32 -18.81
C ALA A 87 38.44 -4.99 -17.31
N ALA A 88 39.50 -4.26 -16.86
CA ALA A 88 39.59 -3.81 -15.46
C ALA A 88 38.45 -2.84 -15.08
N ALA A 89 38.09 -1.91 -15.97
CA ALA A 89 37.00 -0.97 -15.75
C ALA A 89 35.64 -1.69 -15.68
N LEU A 90 35.38 -2.67 -16.59
CA LEU A 90 34.18 -3.50 -16.56
C LEU A 90 34.07 -4.32 -15.28
N LEU A 91 35.20 -4.91 -14.82
CA LEU A 91 35.23 -5.67 -13.57
C LEU A 91 34.89 -4.78 -12.37
N ARG A 92 35.44 -3.55 -12.31
CA ARG A 92 35.12 -2.57 -11.26
C ARG A 92 33.63 -2.25 -11.21
N VAL A 93 33.00 -1.99 -12.37
CA VAL A 93 31.55 -1.72 -12.45
C VAL A 93 30.75 -2.97 -12.12
N GLY A 94 31.21 -4.15 -12.54
CA GLY A 94 30.61 -5.42 -12.16
C GLY A 94 30.53 -5.60 -10.64
N ILE A 95 31.60 -5.24 -9.92
CA ILE A 95 31.63 -5.27 -8.45
C ILE A 95 30.57 -4.28 -7.86
N ILE A 96 30.46 -3.07 -8.41
CA ILE A 96 29.47 -2.08 -7.97
C ILE A 96 28.03 -2.62 -8.18
N TYR A 97 27.77 -3.27 -9.32
CA TYR A 97 26.47 -3.92 -9.55
C TYR A 97 26.18 -5.04 -8.55
N VAL A 98 27.18 -5.89 -8.26
CA VAL A 98 27.02 -6.96 -7.25
C VAL A 98 26.70 -6.37 -5.89
N ILE A 99 27.38 -5.30 -5.46
CA ILE A 99 27.07 -4.58 -4.21
C ILE A 99 25.63 -4.04 -4.26
N GLY A 100 25.21 -3.43 -5.36
CA GLY A 100 23.85 -2.92 -5.56
C GLY A 100 22.77 -4.01 -5.45
N ILE A 101 23.03 -5.18 -6.06
CA ILE A 101 22.12 -6.35 -5.99
C ILE A 101 22.05 -6.89 -4.57
N LEU A 102 23.19 -7.04 -3.89
CA LEU A 102 23.22 -7.49 -2.49
C LEU A 102 22.50 -6.51 -1.56
N ALA A 103 22.64 -5.21 -1.78
CA ALA A 103 21.93 -4.18 -1.05
C ALA A 103 20.40 -4.27 -1.32
N ALA A 104 19.96 -4.43 -2.57
CA ALA A 104 18.56 -4.59 -2.92
C ALA A 104 17.95 -5.87 -2.30
N TRP A 105 18.68 -6.98 -2.36
CA TRP A 105 18.28 -8.23 -1.70
C TRP A 105 18.21 -8.07 -0.18
N GLY A 106 19.20 -7.43 0.43
CA GLY A 106 19.25 -7.13 1.87
C GLY A 106 18.06 -6.29 2.31
N ASN A 107 17.74 -5.21 1.57
CA ASN A 107 16.54 -4.38 1.80
C ASN A 107 15.27 -5.23 1.79
N ALA A 108 15.06 -6.04 0.76
CA ALA A 108 13.87 -6.89 0.64
C ALA A 108 13.78 -7.89 1.80
N ARG A 109 14.90 -8.54 2.16
CA ARG A 109 14.95 -9.54 3.25
C ARG A 109 14.67 -8.94 4.62
N ILE A 110 15.27 -7.77 4.90
CA ILE A 110 15.08 -7.08 6.18
C ILE A 110 13.64 -6.57 6.30
N MET A 111 13.08 -6.00 5.23
CA MET A 111 11.69 -5.52 5.24
C MET A 111 10.68 -6.61 5.48
N VAL A 112 10.89 -7.84 5.03
CA VAL A 112 10.04 -8.98 5.39
C VAL A 112 10.02 -9.17 6.90
N ASN A 113 11.19 -9.20 7.56
CA ASN A 113 11.28 -9.40 9.00
C ASN A 113 10.61 -8.25 9.77
N VAL A 114 10.87 -6.99 9.40
CA VAL A 114 10.25 -5.80 10.00
C VAL A 114 8.75 -5.86 9.87
N THR A 115 8.25 -6.10 8.65
CA THR A 115 6.80 -6.12 8.38
C THR A 115 6.11 -7.25 9.13
N GLN A 116 6.60 -8.49 9.02
CA GLN A 116 5.95 -9.63 9.66
C GLN A 116 6.02 -9.55 11.19
N GLY A 117 7.13 -9.05 11.73
CA GLY A 117 7.26 -8.82 13.17
C GLY A 117 6.29 -7.75 13.68
N THR A 118 6.17 -6.61 12.98
CA THR A 118 5.21 -5.55 13.33
C THR A 118 3.78 -6.06 13.25
N LEU A 119 3.42 -6.81 12.21
CA LEU A 119 2.07 -7.36 12.07
C LEU A 119 1.75 -8.43 13.11
N ARG A 120 2.74 -9.24 13.49
CA ARG A 120 2.57 -10.19 14.60
C ARG A 120 2.22 -9.45 15.89
N ASN A 121 2.98 -8.40 16.21
CA ASN A 121 2.73 -7.60 17.42
C ASN A 121 1.36 -6.93 17.37
N LEU A 122 1.02 -6.33 16.24
CA LEU A 122 -0.27 -5.67 16.03
C LEU A 122 -1.44 -6.65 16.19
N ARG A 123 -1.37 -7.84 15.58
CA ARG A 123 -2.41 -8.87 15.74
C ARG A 123 -2.54 -9.34 17.17
N THR A 124 -1.43 -9.50 17.89
CA THR A 124 -1.45 -9.90 19.31
C THR A 124 -2.10 -8.81 20.15
N GLN A 125 -1.72 -7.53 19.96
CA GLN A 125 -2.32 -6.41 20.69
C GLN A 125 -3.83 -6.31 20.40
N LEU A 126 -4.20 -6.42 19.10
CA LEU A 126 -5.59 -6.35 18.64
C LEU A 126 -6.43 -7.47 19.25
N PHE A 127 -5.90 -8.71 19.28
CA PHE A 127 -6.60 -9.84 19.85
C PHE A 127 -6.73 -9.71 21.38
N THR A 128 -5.65 -9.36 22.07
CA THR A 128 -5.68 -9.15 23.54
C THR A 128 -6.68 -8.05 23.91
N HIS A 129 -6.74 -6.98 23.12
CA HIS A 129 -7.69 -5.90 23.35
C HIS A 129 -9.12 -6.33 23.07
N MET A 130 -9.34 -7.09 21.99
CA MET A 130 -10.67 -7.64 21.64
C MET A 130 -11.25 -8.48 22.79
N GLU A 131 -10.42 -9.32 23.43
CA GLU A 131 -10.86 -10.13 24.58
C GLU A 131 -11.25 -9.29 25.81
N SER A 132 -10.81 -8.03 25.86
CA SER A 132 -11.16 -7.10 26.94
C SER A 132 -12.35 -6.19 26.64
N LEU A 133 -12.94 -6.30 25.44
CA LEU A 133 -14.06 -5.46 25.03
C LEU A 133 -15.39 -5.95 25.68
N PRO A 134 -16.30 -5.02 26.00
CA PRO A 134 -17.61 -5.37 26.56
C PRO A 134 -18.49 -6.12 25.53
N ILE A 135 -19.36 -7.00 25.98
CA ILE A 135 -20.31 -7.76 25.14
C ILE A 135 -21.11 -6.82 24.21
N LYS A 136 -21.48 -5.64 24.70
CA LYS A 136 -22.15 -4.60 23.95
C LYS A 136 -21.47 -4.27 22.62
N TYR A 137 -20.12 -4.31 22.59
CA TYR A 137 -19.37 -4.05 21.35
C TYR A 137 -19.68 -5.09 20.29
N PHE A 138 -19.73 -6.37 20.66
CA PHE A 138 -20.02 -7.48 19.73
C PHE A 138 -21.49 -7.50 19.25
N ASP A 139 -22.42 -7.05 20.11
CA ASP A 139 -23.83 -6.90 19.73
C ASP A 139 -24.04 -5.77 18.72
N GLN A 140 -23.22 -4.72 18.75
CA GLN A 140 -23.33 -3.56 17.88
C GLN A 140 -22.54 -3.69 16.57
N HIS A 141 -21.59 -4.63 16.48
CA HIS A 141 -20.72 -4.79 15.32
C HIS A 141 -20.89 -6.19 14.72
N PRO A 142 -21.21 -6.31 13.42
CA PRO A 142 -21.28 -7.60 12.75
C PRO A 142 -19.94 -8.34 12.84
N HIS A 143 -19.96 -9.63 13.14
CA HIS A 143 -18.75 -10.47 13.22
C HIS A 143 -17.89 -10.40 11.95
N GLY A 144 -18.53 -10.25 10.77
CA GLY A 144 -17.84 -10.08 9.50
C GLY A 144 -17.00 -8.81 9.40
N ASP A 145 -17.46 -7.71 10.02
CA ASP A 145 -16.71 -6.45 10.04
C ASP A 145 -15.49 -6.56 10.97
N ILE A 146 -15.64 -7.16 12.15
CA ILE A 146 -14.55 -7.45 13.07
C ILE A 146 -13.51 -8.35 12.38
N MET A 147 -13.95 -9.44 11.73
CA MET A 147 -13.06 -10.34 11.00
C MET A 147 -12.35 -9.65 9.84
N SER A 148 -12.99 -8.68 9.17
CA SER A 148 -12.39 -7.89 8.10
C SER A 148 -11.21 -7.04 8.60
N VAL A 149 -11.26 -6.54 9.85
CA VAL A 149 -10.13 -5.82 10.47
C VAL A 149 -8.91 -6.74 10.59
N TYR A 150 -9.10 -7.98 11.04
CA TYR A 150 -8.00 -8.95 11.20
C TYR A 150 -7.41 -9.45 9.89
N THR A 151 -8.22 -9.54 8.84
CA THR A 151 -7.81 -10.10 7.54
C THR A 151 -7.44 -9.00 6.55
N ASN A 152 -8.44 -8.24 6.08
CA ASN A 152 -8.25 -7.30 4.98
C ASN A 152 -7.44 -6.07 5.40
N ASP A 153 -7.75 -5.47 6.58
CA ASP A 153 -7.10 -4.24 7.00
C ASP A 153 -5.64 -4.47 7.41
N VAL A 154 -5.38 -5.56 8.13
CA VAL A 154 -4.01 -5.98 8.45
C VAL A 154 -3.21 -6.32 7.17
N ASP A 155 -3.84 -6.90 6.14
CA ASP A 155 -3.15 -7.19 4.87
C ASP A 155 -2.84 -5.93 4.07
N THR A 156 -3.72 -4.93 4.06
CA THR A 156 -3.41 -3.62 3.45
C THR A 156 -2.26 -2.91 4.16
N LEU A 157 -2.17 -3.00 5.51
CA LEU A 157 -1.00 -2.53 6.26
C LEU A 157 0.27 -3.29 5.90
N ARG A 158 0.19 -4.61 5.73
CA ARG A 158 1.30 -5.43 5.26
C ARG A 158 1.84 -4.91 3.93
N GLN A 159 0.97 -4.68 2.96
CA GLN A 159 1.34 -4.18 1.65
C GLN A 159 1.97 -2.78 1.73
N MET A 160 1.43 -1.90 2.57
CA MET A 160 1.99 -0.57 2.78
C MET A 160 3.41 -0.63 3.37
N LEU A 161 3.60 -1.40 4.43
CA LEU A 161 4.90 -1.51 5.12
C LEU A 161 5.93 -2.24 4.27
N SER A 162 5.57 -3.37 3.62
CA SER A 162 6.53 -4.19 2.88
C SER A 162 6.89 -3.64 1.50
N GLN A 163 6.00 -2.89 0.86
CA GLN A 163 6.18 -2.46 -0.53
C GLN A 163 6.04 -0.96 -0.71
N SER A 164 4.92 -0.34 -0.24
CA SER A 164 4.62 1.04 -0.61
C SER A 164 5.58 2.04 0.00
N ILE A 165 5.88 1.94 1.30
CA ILE A 165 6.82 2.84 1.98
C ILE A 165 8.25 2.67 1.46
N PRO A 166 8.84 1.46 1.38
CA PRO A 166 10.18 1.28 0.82
C PRO A 166 10.29 1.75 -0.63
N GLN A 167 9.27 1.51 -1.45
CA GLN A 167 9.24 1.94 -2.85
C GLN A 167 9.18 3.46 -2.98
N LEU A 168 8.42 4.17 -2.13
CA LEU A 168 8.39 5.63 -2.13
C LEU A 168 9.75 6.21 -1.74
N VAL A 169 10.37 5.68 -0.69
CA VAL A 169 11.71 6.10 -0.25
C VAL A 169 12.73 5.86 -1.35
N SER A 170 12.72 4.67 -1.96
CA SER A 170 13.60 4.33 -3.07
C SER A 170 13.39 5.25 -4.27
N SER A 171 12.14 5.50 -4.64
CA SER A 171 11.80 6.41 -5.75
C SER A 171 12.27 7.84 -5.49
N ALA A 172 12.09 8.35 -4.27
CA ALA A 172 12.54 9.69 -3.89
C ALA A 172 14.07 9.82 -3.97
N ILE A 173 14.80 8.86 -3.42
CA ILE A 173 16.28 8.83 -3.46
C ILE A 173 16.76 8.72 -4.91
N THR A 174 16.14 7.85 -5.73
CA THR A 174 16.50 7.69 -7.14
C THR A 174 16.25 8.98 -7.92
N ILE A 175 15.07 9.62 -7.77
CA ILE A 175 14.77 10.88 -8.44
C ILE A 175 15.80 11.96 -8.09
N VAL A 176 16.11 12.12 -6.80
CA VAL A 176 17.09 13.11 -6.34
C VAL A 176 18.49 12.81 -6.89
N SER A 177 18.96 11.56 -6.76
CA SER A 177 20.30 11.16 -7.21
C SER A 177 20.46 11.30 -8.74
N VAL A 178 19.45 10.86 -9.51
CA VAL A 178 19.46 10.96 -10.97
C VAL A 178 19.40 12.42 -11.40
N PHE A 179 18.55 13.25 -10.79
CA PHE A 179 18.43 14.68 -11.11
C PHE A 179 19.76 15.42 -10.90
N PHE A 180 20.44 15.21 -9.75
CA PHE A 180 21.75 15.79 -9.50
C PHE A 180 22.78 15.33 -10.54
N SER A 181 22.80 14.03 -10.86
CA SER A 181 23.73 13.48 -11.86
C SER A 181 23.46 14.04 -13.25
N MET A 182 22.21 14.24 -13.65
CA MET A 182 21.84 14.88 -14.90
C MET A 182 22.30 16.33 -14.96
N CYS A 183 22.13 17.11 -13.88
CA CYS A 183 22.60 18.48 -13.79
C CYS A 183 24.13 18.57 -13.91
N MET A 184 24.88 17.63 -13.29
CA MET A 184 26.34 17.57 -13.39
C MET A 184 26.83 17.19 -14.79
N LEU A 185 26.09 16.37 -15.53
CA LEU A 185 26.46 15.97 -16.90
C LEU A 185 26.19 17.08 -17.91
N SER A 186 24.98 17.64 -17.90
CA SER A 186 24.57 18.73 -18.78
C SER A 186 23.31 19.39 -18.27
N TRP A 187 23.39 20.62 -17.82
CA TRP A 187 22.24 21.39 -17.35
C TRP A 187 21.26 21.73 -18.48
N GLN A 188 21.75 21.87 -19.73
CA GLN A 188 20.94 22.16 -20.89
C GLN A 188 19.99 21.00 -21.22
N LEU A 189 20.52 19.77 -21.27
CA LEU A 189 19.74 18.56 -21.49
C LEU A 189 18.78 18.28 -20.31
N THR A 190 19.18 18.66 -19.10
CA THR A 190 18.33 18.54 -17.91
C THR A 190 17.08 19.42 -18.04
N ILE A 191 17.21 20.65 -18.52
CA ILE A 191 16.04 21.53 -18.77
C ILE A 191 15.08 20.89 -19.80
N VAL A 192 15.61 20.32 -20.88
CA VAL A 192 14.78 19.62 -21.88
C VAL A 192 14.01 18.47 -21.26
N THR A 193 14.69 17.65 -20.43
CA THR A 193 14.03 16.54 -19.72
C THR A 193 12.96 17.05 -18.75
N MET A 194 13.22 18.11 -17.98
CA MET A 194 12.26 18.67 -17.03
C MET A 194 11.02 19.23 -17.72
N LEU A 195 11.17 19.84 -18.90
CA LEU A 195 10.05 20.25 -19.75
C LEU A 195 9.18 19.06 -20.15
N MET A 196 9.81 17.97 -20.63
CA MET A 196 9.10 16.76 -21.03
C MET A 196 8.41 16.06 -19.85
N VAL A 197 9.06 16.01 -18.68
CA VAL A 197 8.45 15.48 -17.44
C VAL A 197 7.24 16.33 -17.03
N SER A 198 7.35 17.64 -17.11
CA SER A 198 6.23 18.55 -16.82
C SER A 198 5.04 18.30 -17.76
N LEU A 199 5.31 18.10 -19.05
CA LEU A 199 4.29 17.73 -20.04
C LEU A 199 3.66 16.36 -19.71
N MET A 200 4.48 15.37 -19.36
CA MET A 200 4.03 14.04 -18.95
C MET A 200 3.12 14.12 -17.72
N MET A 201 3.50 14.89 -16.70
CA MET A 201 2.68 15.10 -15.50
C MET A 201 1.35 15.80 -15.82
N PHE A 202 1.37 16.78 -16.69
CA PHE A 202 0.16 17.47 -17.15
C PHE A 202 -0.80 16.53 -17.88
N CYS A 203 -0.30 15.73 -18.83
CA CYS A 203 -1.10 14.72 -19.53
C CYS A 203 -1.67 13.67 -18.57
N SER A 204 -0.83 13.12 -17.69
CA SER A 204 -1.23 12.14 -16.70
C SER A 204 -2.32 12.69 -15.76
N LYS A 205 -2.19 13.94 -15.31
CA LYS A 205 -3.20 14.60 -14.47
C LYS A 205 -4.55 14.71 -15.19
N LYS A 206 -4.56 15.12 -16.46
CA LYS A 206 -5.80 15.21 -17.26
C LYS A 206 -6.46 13.85 -17.46
N ILE A 207 -5.68 12.82 -17.82
CA ILE A 207 -6.18 11.45 -18.01
C ILE A 207 -6.76 10.92 -16.69
N THR A 208 -6.05 11.06 -15.58
CA THR A 208 -6.49 10.61 -14.25
C THR A 208 -7.78 11.31 -13.80
N GLN A 209 -7.92 12.60 -14.06
CA GLN A 209 -9.14 13.35 -13.72
C GLN A 209 -10.36 12.84 -14.52
N GLN A 210 -10.19 12.57 -15.81
CA GLN A 210 -11.28 12.02 -16.63
C GLN A 210 -11.61 10.58 -16.24
N SER A 211 -10.61 9.74 -16.06
CA SER A 211 -10.78 8.37 -15.58
C SER A 211 -11.54 8.35 -14.26
N GLY A 212 -11.12 9.15 -13.27
CA GLY A 212 -11.78 9.25 -11.96
C GLY A 212 -13.25 9.65 -12.04
N LYS A 213 -13.60 10.59 -12.95
CA LYS A 213 -14.98 11.00 -13.17
C LYS A 213 -15.85 9.84 -13.68
N TYR A 214 -15.34 9.09 -14.66
CA TYR A 214 -16.07 7.94 -15.20
C TYR A 214 -16.10 6.74 -14.24
N PHE A 215 -15.08 6.53 -13.42
CA PHE A 215 -15.14 5.51 -12.36
C PHE A 215 -16.22 5.80 -11.32
N ILE A 216 -16.40 7.07 -10.93
CA ILE A 216 -17.51 7.47 -10.04
C ILE A 216 -18.86 7.18 -10.70
N GLN A 217 -19.00 7.47 -11.99
CA GLN A 217 -20.23 7.17 -12.75
C GLN A 217 -20.48 5.66 -12.81
N GLN A 218 -19.47 4.87 -13.16
CA GLN A 218 -19.53 3.40 -13.18
C GLN A 218 -20.02 2.84 -11.83
N GLN A 219 -19.49 3.40 -10.72
CA GLN A 219 -19.86 2.93 -9.39
C GLN A 219 -21.32 3.24 -9.05
N ARG A 220 -21.84 4.39 -9.50
CA ARG A 220 -23.26 4.74 -9.37
C ARG A 220 -24.14 3.80 -10.18
N ASP A 221 -23.76 3.52 -11.42
CA ASP A 221 -24.53 2.66 -12.31
C ASP A 221 -24.50 1.20 -11.85
N LEU A 222 -23.37 0.75 -11.28
CA LEU A 222 -23.27 -0.55 -10.61
C LEU A 222 -24.20 -0.63 -9.38
N GLY A 223 -24.27 0.45 -8.59
CA GLY A 223 -25.20 0.53 -7.46
C GLY A 223 -26.66 0.41 -7.88
N LYS A 224 -27.05 1.09 -8.98
CA LYS A 224 -28.42 0.97 -9.53
C LYS A 224 -28.71 -0.45 -10.03
N LEU A 225 -27.76 -1.08 -10.72
CA LEU A 225 -27.91 -2.44 -11.19
C LEU A 225 -28.06 -3.43 -10.03
N ASN A 226 -27.23 -3.30 -8.98
CA ASN A 226 -27.34 -4.14 -7.79
C ASN A 226 -28.68 -3.96 -7.07
N GLY A 227 -29.15 -2.71 -6.91
CA GLY A 227 -30.47 -2.45 -6.34
C GLY A 227 -31.61 -3.08 -7.16
N CYS A 228 -31.53 -3.03 -8.49
CA CYS A 228 -32.50 -3.71 -9.37
C CYS A 228 -32.43 -5.24 -9.19
N ILE A 229 -31.26 -5.82 -9.05
CA ILE A 229 -31.12 -7.28 -8.80
C ILE A 229 -31.74 -7.64 -7.45
N GLU A 230 -31.46 -6.89 -6.39
CA GLU A 230 -31.99 -7.11 -5.05
C GLU A 230 -33.55 -7.01 -5.05
N GLU A 231 -34.09 -5.95 -5.65
CA GLU A 231 -35.56 -5.77 -5.81
C GLU A 231 -36.19 -6.94 -6.57
N MET A 232 -35.56 -7.39 -7.67
CA MET A 232 -36.06 -8.52 -8.45
C MET A 232 -35.96 -9.84 -7.69
N MET A 233 -34.94 -10.04 -6.88
CA MET A 233 -34.77 -11.24 -6.03
C MET A 233 -35.86 -11.29 -4.93
N GLU A 234 -36.12 -10.17 -4.25
CA GLU A 234 -37.14 -10.06 -3.22
C GLU A 234 -38.55 -10.19 -3.82
N GLY A 235 -38.81 -9.51 -4.97
CA GLY A 235 -40.05 -9.49 -5.68
C GLY A 235 -40.30 -10.67 -6.64
N GLN A 236 -39.43 -11.68 -6.68
CA GLN A 236 -39.49 -12.74 -7.70
C GLN A 236 -40.83 -13.48 -7.76
N LYS A 237 -41.46 -13.71 -6.62
CA LYS A 237 -42.80 -14.35 -6.57
C LYS A 237 -43.83 -13.50 -7.30
N VAL A 238 -43.82 -12.19 -7.11
CA VAL A 238 -44.75 -11.24 -7.75
C VAL A 238 -44.49 -11.20 -9.25
N VAL A 239 -43.24 -11.09 -9.68
CA VAL A 239 -42.85 -11.11 -11.09
C VAL A 239 -43.40 -12.36 -11.79
N LYS A 240 -43.28 -13.53 -11.14
CA LYS A 240 -43.73 -14.82 -11.67
C LYS A 240 -45.25 -14.89 -11.75
N VAL A 241 -45.95 -14.48 -10.69
CA VAL A 241 -47.45 -14.55 -10.66
C VAL A 241 -48.09 -13.64 -11.72
N PHE A 242 -47.49 -12.47 -11.97
CA PHE A 242 -47.99 -11.51 -12.96
C PHE A 242 -47.35 -11.66 -14.35
N THR A 243 -46.50 -12.67 -14.58
CA THR A 243 -45.82 -12.93 -15.85
C THR A 243 -45.05 -11.71 -16.38
N HIS A 244 -44.42 -10.93 -15.48
CA HIS A 244 -43.68 -9.68 -15.81
C HIS A 244 -42.20 -9.90 -16.11
N GLU A 245 -41.72 -11.13 -16.36
CA GLU A 245 -40.31 -11.46 -16.58
C GLU A 245 -39.71 -10.67 -17.74
N GLN A 246 -40.44 -10.50 -18.85
CA GLN A 246 -39.94 -9.76 -20.01
C GLN A 246 -39.71 -8.26 -19.69
N LYS A 247 -40.61 -7.67 -18.89
CA LYS A 247 -40.49 -6.27 -18.46
C LYS A 247 -39.34 -6.09 -17.49
N ALA A 248 -39.18 -7.01 -16.54
CA ALA A 248 -38.06 -7.03 -15.61
C ALA A 248 -36.72 -7.17 -16.36
N LEU A 249 -36.64 -8.09 -17.34
CA LEU A 249 -35.45 -8.28 -18.17
C LEU A 249 -35.15 -7.04 -19.02
N ALA A 250 -36.13 -6.35 -19.57
CA ALA A 250 -35.91 -5.12 -20.32
C ALA A 250 -35.34 -4.02 -19.42
N GLY A 251 -35.85 -3.83 -18.20
CA GLY A 251 -35.32 -2.90 -17.21
C GLY A 251 -33.86 -3.21 -16.82
N PHE A 252 -33.57 -4.50 -16.53
CA PHE A 252 -32.24 -4.96 -16.23
C PHE A 252 -31.27 -4.69 -17.38
N ARG A 253 -31.63 -4.99 -18.63
CA ARG A 253 -30.79 -4.75 -19.82
C ARG A 253 -30.45 -3.28 -19.95
N GLN A 254 -31.41 -2.38 -19.76
CA GLN A 254 -31.14 -0.93 -19.84
C GLN A 254 -30.11 -0.47 -18.80
N LEU A 255 -30.21 -0.92 -17.55
CA LEU A 255 -29.25 -0.59 -16.50
C LEU A 255 -27.88 -1.21 -16.78
N ASN A 256 -27.85 -2.44 -17.28
CA ASN A 256 -26.61 -3.14 -17.63
C ASN A 256 -25.88 -2.47 -18.81
N ASP A 257 -26.63 -1.98 -19.82
CA ASP A 257 -26.04 -1.21 -20.94
C ASP A 257 -25.48 0.13 -20.44
N GLN A 258 -26.15 0.82 -19.51
CA GLN A 258 -25.63 2.04 -18.88
C GLN A 258 -24.32 1.75 -18.11
N LEU A 259 -24.28 0.68 -17.33
CA LEU A 259 -23.08 0.24 -16.64
C LEU A 259 -21.94 -0.10 -17.61
N LYS A 260 -22.25 -0.86 -18.67
CA LYS A 260 -21.27 -1.19 -19.73
C LYS A 260 -20.66 0.07 -20.33
N ASP A 261 -21.46 1.08 -20.66
CA ASP A 261 -20.98 2.32 -21.29
C ASP A 261 -20.11 3.15 -20.34
N SER A 262 -20.51 3.28 -19.07
CA SER A 262 -19.71 3.98 -18.07
C SER A 262 -18.42 3.23 -17.74
N ALA A 263 -18.47 1.90 -17.63
CA ALA A 263 -17.31 1.04 -17.42
C ALA A 263 -16.33 1.08 -18.59
N ASN A 264 -16.85 1.04 -19.84
CA ASN A 264 -16.01 1.17 -21.04
C ASN A 264 -15.24 2.50 -21.06
N LYS A 265 -15.93 3.62 -20.78
CA LYS A 265 -15.27 4.94 -20.70
C LYS A 265 -14.23 4.99 -19.56
N ALA A 266 -14.57 4.51 -18.38
CA ALA A 266 -13.67 4.50 -17.23
C ALA A 266 -12.39 3.71 -17.52
N ASN A 267 -12.53 2.49 -18.03
CA ASN A 267 -11.40 1.61 -18.35
C ASN A 267 -10.60 2.09 -19.56
N SER A 268 -11.25 2.67 -20.57
CA SER A 268 -10.53 3.25 -21.71
C SER A 268 -9.56 4.35 -21.28
N PHE A 269 -10.00 5.28 -20.42
CA PHE A 269 -9.11 6.32 -19.89
C PHE A 269 -8.04 5.75 -18.93
N ALA A 270 -8.37 4.74 -18.12
CA ALA A 270 -7.40 4.12 -17.24
C ALA A 270 -6.30 3.40 -18.03
N ASN A 271 -6.67 2.61 -19.03
CA ASN A 271 -5.75 1.78 -19.79
C ASN A 271 -4.86 2.57 -20.75
N ILE A 272 -5.29 3.75 -21.23
CA ILE A 272 -4.48 4.61 -22.10
C ILE A 272 -3.34 5.32 -21.33
N MET A 273 -3.40 5.38 -20.01
CA MET A 273 -2.42 6.13 -19.22
C MET A 273 -1.01 5.55 -19.32
N MET A 274 -0.87 4.21 -19.22
CA MET A 274 0.45 3.56 -19.34
C MET A 274 1.07 3.72 -20.74
N PRO A 275 0.38 3.44 -21.87
CA PRO A 275 0.91 3.69 -23.21
C PRO A 275 1.28 5.15 -23.45
N VAL A 276 0.46 6.12 -23.02
CA VAL A 276 0.76 7.55 -23.19
C VAL A 276 2.03 7.93 -22.44
N ASN A 277 2.17 7.52 -21.18
CA ASN A 277 3.37 7.81 -20.42
C ASN A 277 4.63 7.16 -21.03
N ALA A 278 4.51 5.91 -21.49
CA ALA A 278 5.61 5.22 -22.16
C ALA A 278 6.05 5.96 -23.44
N GLN A 279 5.09 6.38 -24.28
CA GLN A 279 5.42 7.10 -25.51
C GLN A 279 5.96 8.51 -25.25
N LEU A 280 5.44 9.24 -24.27
CA LEU A 280 6.02 10.51 -23.85
C LEU A 280 7.46 10.34 -23.32
N GLY A 281 7.74 9.26 -22.61
CA GLY A 281 9.10 8.88 -22.21
C GLY A 281 10.01 8.59 -23.41
N ASN A 282 9.52 7.87 -24.43
CA ASN A 282 10.27 7.61 -25.67
C ASN A 282 10.50 8.90 -26.48
N ILE A 283 9.51 9.79 -26.54
CA ILE A 283 9.66 11.09 -27.18
C ILE A 283 10.71 11.94 -26.46
N SER A 284 10.66 11.97 -25.11
CA SER A 284 11.68 12.63 -24.29
C SER A 284 13.08 12.10 -24.61
N TYR A 285 13.22 10.77 -24.67
CA TYR A 285 14.49 10.12 -25.04
C TYR A 285 14.97 10.56 -26.44
N ALA A 286 14.09 10.53 -27.45
CA ALA A 286 14.43 10.92 -28.82
C ALA A 286 14.84 12.40 -28.92
N ILE A 287 14.11 13.32 -28.25
CA ILE A 287 14.44 14.74 -28.21
C ILE A 287 15.81 14.97 -27.54
N CYS A 288 16.04 14.32 -26.39
CA CYS A 288 17.32 14.40 -25.69
C CYS A 288 18.47 13.82 -26.54
N ALA A 289 18.22 12.76 -27.31
CA ALA A 289 19.21 12.19 -28.23
C ALA A 289 19.56 13.17 -29.37
N LEU A 290 18.54 13.77 -30.00
CA LEU A 290 18.74 14.73 -31.09
C LEU A 290 19.47 16.00 -30.62
N VAL A 291 18.99 16.60 -29.50
CA VAL A 291 19.60 17.81 -28.95
C VAL A 291 21.03 17.50 -28.44
N GLY A 292 21.20 16.36 -27.74
CA GLY A 292 22.51 15.94 -27.23
C GLY A 292 23.50 15.64 -28.35
N ALA A 293 23.07 14.98 -29.44
CA ALA A 293 23.92 14.73 -30.60
C ALA A 293 24.30 16.04 -31.30
N ALA A 294 23.36 16.97 -31.50
CA ALA A 294 23.64 18.28 -32.06
C ALA A 294 24.66 19.07 -31.22
N MET A 295 24.51 19.03 -29.88
CA MET A 295 25.48 19.66 -28.95
C MET A 295 26.85 19.00 -29.02
N ALA A 296 26.92 17.67 -29.10
CA ALA A 296 28.18 16.94 -29.21
C ALA A 296 28.92 17.24 -30.54
N VAL A 297 28.21 17.34 -31.65
CA VAL A 297 28.81 17.68 -32.98
C VAL A 297 29.26 19.14 -33.04
N THR A 298 28.50 20.07 -32.44
CA THR A 298 28.85 21.50 -32.42
C THR A 298 29.86 21.87 -31.32
N GLY A 299 30.22 20.95 -30.41
CA GLY A 299 31.07 21.21 -29.25
C GLY A 299 30.42 22.10 -28.17
N MET A 300 29.11 22.36 -28.28
CA MET A 300 28.40 23.26 -27.38
C MET A 300 28.26 22.66 -25.99
N GLY A 301 28.70 23.41 -24.98
CA GLY A 301 28.58 23.00 -23.58
C GLY A 301 29.49 21.85 -23.15
N GLY A 302 30.53 21.49 -23.95
CA GLY A 302 31.45 20.40 -23.62
C GLY A 302 30.79 19.01 -23.59
N VAL A 303 29.67 18.85 -24.25
CA VAL A 303 28.93 17.58 -24.33
C VAL A 303 29.65 16.64 -25.28
N THR A 304 30.04 15.48 -24.79
CA THR A 304 30.68 14.39 -25.54
C THR A 304 29.65 13.32 -25.92
N LEU A 305 30.02 12.40 -26.82
CA LEU A 305 29.17 11.26 -27.16
C LEU A 305 28.87 10.40 -25.94
N GLY A 306 29.86 10.17 -25.08
CA GLY A 306 29.67 9.46 -23.81
C GLY A 306 28.73 10.19 -22.83
N THR A 307 28.80 11.53 -22.80
CA THR A 307 27.84 12.34 -22.01
C THR A 307 26.42 12.12 -22.50
N VAL A 308 26.18 12.12 -23.82
CA VAL A 308 24.85 11.87 -24.39
C VAL A 308 24.34 10.48 -24.00
N MET A 309 25.17 9.43 -24.13
CA MET A 309 24.79 8.07 -23.80
C MET A 309 24.45 7.89 -22.31
N ALA A 310 25.26 8.44 -21.42
CA ALA A 310 25.00 8.43 -19.99
C ALA A 310 23.71 9.20 -19.64
N PHE A 311 23.51 10.36 -20.27
CA PHE A 311 22.34 11.18 -20.06
C PHE A 311 21.05 10.47 -20.51
N LEU A 312 21.05 9.78 -21.65
CA LEU A 312 19.92 9.01 -22.15
C LEU A 312 19.59 7.84 -21.22
N SER A 313 20.59 7.19 -20.64
CA SER A 313 20.39 6.16 -19.60
C SER A 313 19.75 6.74 -18.34
N LEU A 314 20.23 7.90 -17.86
CA LEU A 314 19.64 8.59 -16.71
C LEU A 314 18.23 9.08 -16.98
N ASN A 315 17.92 9.59 -18.19
CA ASN A 315 16.58 10.02 -18.59
C ASN A 315 15.58 8.85 -18.49
N LYS A 316 15.98 7.67 -18.94
CA LYS A 316 15.16 6.45 -18.81
C LYS A 316 14.94 6.06 -17.35
N SER A 317 15.99 6.15 -16.53
CA SER A 317 15.95 5.85 -15.09
C SER A 317 15.13 6.88 -14.29
N PHE A 318 14.97 8.11 -14.79
CA PHE A 318 14.21 9.18 -14.14
C PHE A 318 12.69 9.01 -14.32
N ASN A 319 12.24 8.54 -15.48
CA ASN A 319 10.80 8.44 -15.79
C ASN A 319 10.08 7.33 -15.00
N MET A 320 10.75 6.23 -14.70
CA MET A 320 10.15 5.07 -14.05
C MET A 320 9.66 5.33 -12.61
N PRO A 321 10.47 5.96 -11.72
CA PRO A 321 10.06 6.26 -10.36
C PRO A 321 8.85 7.19 -10.25
N ILE A 322 8.69 8.13 -11.19
CA ILE A 322 7.56 9.08 -11.20
C ILE A 322 6.22 8.34 -11.32
N SER A 323 6.15 7.36 -12.20
CA SER A 323 4.95 6.52 -12.37
C SER A 323 4.69 5.65 -11.14
N GLN A 324 5.74 5.12 -10.51
CA GLN A 324 5.64 4.28 -9.31
C GLN A 324 5.10 5.05 -8.11
N VAL A 325 5.54 6.29 -7.87
CA VAL A 325 5.02 7.14 -6.79
C VAL A 325 3.52 7.31 -6.89
N SER A 326 3.00 7.54 -8.10
CA SER A 326 1.56 7.71 -8.32
C SER A 326 0.74 6.44 -7.99
N MET A 327 1.26 5.25 -8.30
CA MET A 327 0.62 3.98 -7.97
C MET A 327 0.63 3.71 -6.46
N GLN A 328 1.75 3.99 -5.78
CA GLN A 328 1.88 3.77 -4.34
C GLN A 328 0.98 4.68 -3.50
N ALA A 329 0.67 5.88 -3.98
CA ALA A 329 -0.22 6.81 -3.27
C ALA A 329 -1.61 6.20 -2.98
N ASN A 330 -2.19 5.45 -3.92
CA ASN A 330 -3.47 4.78 -3.72
C ASN A 330 -3.38 3.66 -2.67
N SER A 331 -2.34 2.84 -2.72
CA SER A 331 -2.10 1.77 -1.74
C SER A 331 -1.95 2.31 -0.32
N ILE A 332 -1.28 3.45 -0.16
CA ILE A 332 -1.13 4.11 1.15
C ILE A 332 -2.48 4.64 1.65
N ILE A 333 -3.29 5.28 0.81
CA ILE A 333 -4.62 5.77 1.22
C ILE A 333 -5.50 4.60 1.69
N MET A 334 -5.50 3.48 0.98
CA MET A 334 -6.26 2.28 1.36
C MET A 334 -5.75 1.69 2.69
N ALA A 335 -4.45 1.61 2.86
CA ALA A 335 -3.85 1.11 4.09
C ALA A 335 -4.11 2.03 5.29
N LEU A 336 -4.10 3.36 5.10
CA LEU A 336 -4.45 4.31 6.16
C LEU A 336 -5.92 4.19 6.56
N ALA A 337 -6.83 3.94 5.62
CA ALA A 337 -8.23 3.68 5.93
C ALA A 337 -8.41 2.36 6.72
N GLY A 338 -7.66 1.31 6.38
CA GLY A 338 -7.60 0.08 7.18
C GLY A 338 -7.02 0.32 8.58
N ALA A 339 -5.94 1.09 8.65
CA ALA A 339 -5.31 1.49 9.92
C ALA A 339 -6.27 2.27 10.83
N GLU A 340 -7.09 3.16 10.28
CA GLU A 340 -8.09 3.90 11.02
C GLU A 340 -9.09 2.97 11.70
N ARG A 341 -9.57 1.93 11.00
CA ARG A 341 -10.46 0.91 11.59
C ARG A 341 -9.76 0.07 12.66
N ILE A 342 -8.52 -0.34 12.40
CA ILE A 342 -7.71 -1.08 13.37
C ILE A 342 -7.55 -0.27 14.65
N PHE A 343 -7.12 1.00 14.54
CA PHE A 343 -6.89 1.84 15.70
C PHE A 343 -8.19 2.25 16.40
N LYS A 344 -9.29 2.42 15.66
CA LYS A 344 -10.59 2.64 16.26
C LYS A 344 -10.99 1.48 17.17
N MET A 345 -10.80 0.24 16.71
CA MET A 345 -11.05 -0.94 17.54
C MET A 345 -10.10 -1.01 18.75
N MET A 346 -8.82 -0.63 18.58
CA MET A 346 -7.83 -0.63 19.68
C MET A 346 -8.05 0.52 20.69
N ASP A 347 -8.73 1.56 20.31
CA ASP A 347 -9.01 2.73 21.16
C ASP A 347 -10.38 2.63 21.86
N GLU A 348 -11.19 1.59 21.59
CA GLU A 348 -12.43 1.33 22.31
C GLU A 348 -12.13 1.01 23.79
N PRO A 349 -12.94 1.51 24.73
CA PRO A 349 -12.72 1.25 26.14
C PRO A 349 -12.92 -0.23 26.48
N SER A 350 -11.98 -0.78 27.25
CA SER A 350 -12.11 -2.13 27.79
C SER A 350 -13.26 -2.20 28.81
N GLU A 351 -13.81 -3.39 28.97
CA GLU A 351 -14.79 -3.64 30.02
C GLU A 351 -14.17 -3.38 31.39
N THR A 352 -14.87 -2.58 32.19
CA THR A 352 -14.50 -2.30 33.59
C THR A 352 -15.46 -3.04 34.50
N ASP A 353 -14.92 -3.83 35.41
CA ASP A 353 -15.71 -4.46 36.44
C ASP A 353 -15.76 -3.50 37.67
N GLU A 354 -16.83 -2.72 37.76
CA GLU A 354 -17.15 -1.88 38.90
C GLU A 354 -18.15 -2.55 39.86
N GLY A 355 -18.41 -3.85 39.64
CA GLY A 355 -19.32 -4.65 40.46
C GLY A 355 -18.79 -4.83 41.87
N TYR A 356 -19.64 -4.56 42.88
CA TYR A 356 -19.35 -4.80 44.29
C TYR A 356 -19.78 -6.21 44.76
N VAL A 357 -20.49 -6.92 43.87
CA VAL A 357 -20.92 -8.31 44.15
C VAL A 357 -19.94 -9.28 43.55
N THR A 358 -19.40 -10.18 44.35
CA THR A 358 -18.37 -11.13 43.90
C THR A 358 -18.83 -12.56 44.04
N LEU A 359 -18.45 -13.42 43.10
CA LEU A 359 -18.70 -14.86 43.19
C LEU A 359 -17.57 -15.53 43.99
N ILE A 360 -17.93 -16.23 45.05
CA ILE A 360 -16.99 -16.89 45.96
C ILE A 360 -17.28 -18.36 46.10
N ASN A 361 -16.28 -19.13 46.57
CA ASN A 361 -16.52 -20.45 47.11
C ASN A 361 -17.18 -20.31 48.50
N ALA A 362 -18.27 -21.05 48.73
CA ALA A 362 -19.01 -21.01 49.99
C ALA A 362 -19.10 -22.38 50.65
N LYS A 363 -19.32 -22.40 51.95
CA LYS A 363 -19.66 -23.58 52.72
C LYS A 363 -20.77 -23.27 53.73
N TYR A 364 -21.49 -24.28 54.17
CA TYR A 364 -22.46 -24.11 55.24
C TYR A 364 -21.76 -24.18 56.63
N ASP A 365 -22.08 -23.25 57.49
CA ASP A 365 -21.66 -23.24 58.90
C ASP A 365 -22.57 -24.16 59.72
N LYS A 366 -22.30 -24.31 61.01
CA LYS A 366 -23.05 -25.19 61.96
C LYS A 366 -24.54 -24.80 62.11
N ASP A 367 -24.84 -23.52 61.78
CA ASP A 367 -26.18 -22.92 61.85
C ASP A 367 -26.87 -22.88 60.45
N ASP A 368 -26.37 -23.68 59.46
CA ASP A 368 -26.85 -23.80 58.10
C ASP A 368 -26.82 -22.48 57.29
N ASN A 369 -25.95 -21.54 57.68
CA ASN A 369 -25.73 -20.30 56.95
C ASN A 369 -24.56 -20.45 55.96
N LEU A 370 -24.69 -19.83 54.77
CA LEU A 370 -23.60 -19.74 53.80
C LEU A 370 -22.53 -18.78 54.30
N VAL A 371 -21.29 -19.26 54.33
CA VAL A 371 -20.11 -18.47 54.67
C VAL A 371 -19.01 -18.67 53.62
N GLU A 372 -18.16 -17.66 53.45
CA GLU A 372 -17.03 -17.70 52.52
C GLU A 372 -16.04 -18.83 52.90
N ALA A 373 -15.58 -19.58 51.91
CA ALA A 373 -14.61 -20.64 52.06
C ALA A 373 -13.37 -20.35 51.20
N ASN A 374 -12.18 -20.50 51.85
CA ASN A 374 -10.90 -20.34 51.12
C ASN A 374 -10.54 -21.56 50.27
N GLU A 375 -11.27 -22.67 50.42
CA GLU A 375 -11.03 -23.92 49.71
C GLU A 375 -12.14 -24.16 48.67
N ARG A 376 -11.81 -24.93 47.60
CA ARG A 376 -12.79 -25.29 46.57
C ARG A 376 -13.81 -26.29 47.15
N THR A 377 -14.97 -25.80 47.51
CA THR A 377 -16.06 -26.58 48.13
C THR A 377 -17.03 -27.17 47.12
N GLY A 378 -17.01 -26.70 45.84
CA GLY A 378 -18.02 -27.05 44.85
C GLY A 378 -19.34 -26.30 45.00
N ILE A 379 -19.49 -25.47 46.05
CA ILE A 379 -20.65 -24.60 46.29
C ILE A 379 -20.21 -23.19 46.01
N TRP A 380 -20.94 -22.51 45.09
CA TRP A 380 -20.70 -21.14 44.71
C TRP A 380 -21.80 -20.25 45.28
N ALA A 381 -21.42 -19.06 45.76
CA ALA A 381 -22.36 -18.07 46.27
C ALA A 381 -21.97 -16.66 45.84
N TRP A 382 -22.95 -15.82 45.58
CA TRP A 382 -22.79 -14.39 45.39
C TRP A 382 -22.61 -13.73 46.76
N LYS A 383 -21.49 -13.02 46.95
CA LYS A 383 -21.19 -12.21 48.14
C LYS A 383 -21.67 -10.80 47.86
N HIS A 384 -22.67 -10.36 48.60
CA HIS A 384 -23.26 -9.02 48.53
C HIS A 384 -22.85 -8.21 49.76
N PRO A 385 -21.85 -7.34 49.69
CA PRO A 385 -21.58 -6.35 50.70
C PRO A 385 -22.62 -5.23 50.64
N HIS A 386 -23.16 -4.84 51.77
CA HIS A 386 -24.13 -3.75 51.90
C HIS A 386 -23.47 -2.48 52.45
N HIS A 387 -24.07 -1.31 52.22
CA HIS A 387 -23.56 -0.02 52.67
C HIS A 387 -23.53 0.11 54.22
N ASP A 388 -24.30 -0.72 54.95
CA ASP A 388 -24.34 -0.78 56.41
C ASP A 388 -23.21 -1.67 57.01
N GLY A 389 -22.31 -2.21 56.19
CA GLY A 389 -21.22 -3.10 56.58
C GLY A 389 -21.62 -4.54 56.71
N THR A 390 -22.87 -4.92 56.47
CA THR A 390 -23.32 -6.32 56.45
C THR A 390 -23.01 -6.97 55.09
N THR A 391 -22.88 -8.30 55.11
CA THR A 391 -22.65 -9.08 53.86
C THR A 391 -23.67 -10.22 53.84
N THR A 392 -24.40 -10.32 52.72
CA THR A 392 -25.29 -11.46 52.47
C THR A 392 -24.71 -12.39 51.42
N TYR A 393 -25.03 -13.67 51.52
CA TYR A 393 -24.57 -14.70 50.59
C TYR A 393 -25.78 -15.38 49.97
N HIS A 394 -25.81 -15.43 48.63
CA HIS A 394 -26.84 -16.13 47.88
C HIS A 394 -26.20 -17.25 47.07
N LYS A 395 -26.68 -18.49 47.28
CA LYS A 395 -26.19 -19.64 46.50
C LYS A 395 -26.43 -19.45 45.02
N LEU A 396 -25.42 -19.78 44.22
CA LEU A 396 -25.58 -19.90 42.78
C LEU A 396 -26.33 -21.21 42.48
N GLU A 397 -27.50 -21.11 41.87
CA GLU A 397 -28.33 -22.26 41.44
C GLU A 397 -27.80 -22.88 40.15
#